data_c6238850097e58ba8d56b8f5bcf440c3
#
_entry.id   c6238850097e58ba8d56b8f5bcf440c3
#
_cell.length_a   1.000
_cell.length_b   1.000
_cell.length_c   1.000
_cell.angle_alpha   90.00
_cell.angle_beta   90.00
_cell.angle_gamma   90.00
#
_symmetry.space_group_name_H-M   'P 1'
#
loop_
_entity.id
_entity.type
_entity.pdbx_description
1 polymer ?
#
loop_
_entity_poly.entity_id
_entity_poly.type
_entity_poly.pdbx_seq_one_letter_code
_entity_poly.pdbx_strand_id
1 'polypeptide(L)'
;IAIDGKTIRGAYESEQDKRHRKQGVLPDSNTGKYKLHVISAFATELGISLGQLCTQEKENEIVVIPELLDMLCIKDCIITIDALGCQRTIAEKVIKGEGDYIFIVKDNQPKLKEIVLSVTESIVSKGTTVRFDKYETHEEGHGRNESRICYCCNDPGFLGADIRKKWKNIQSFGYIENTRNTNKGTTVEKRCFISSLEPDAQKILKNSREHWEIENNLHWQLDVNFHEDNTRRRNISALNFSVLAKIALVTLRNNKREIPINRKRLIAGWDNEFLWELILHDL
;
A
#
# COMPACT_ATOMS: atom_id res chain seq x y z
N ILE A 1 -3.47 -7.31 2.93
CA ILE A 1 -4.18 -6.05 2.59
C ILE A 1 -3.14 -4.94 2.48
N ALA A 2 -3.02 -4.32 1.31
CA ALA A 2 -2.21 -3.13 1.12
C ALA A 2 -3.05 -1.87 1.37
N ILE A 3 -2.47 -0.89 2.09
CA ILE A 3 -3.10 0.42 2.32
C ILE A 3 -2.18 1.48 1.72
N ASP A 4 -2.73 2.30 0.83
CA ASP A 4 -1.99 3.37 0.16
C ASP A 4 -2.91 4.53 -0.22
N GLY A 5 -2.31 5.73 -0.30
CA GLY A 5 -2.98 6.96 -0.61
C GLY A 5 -2.70 7.47 -2.00
N LYS A 6 -3.75 7.89 -2.71
CA LYS A 6 -3.65 8.50 -4.04
C LYS A 6 -4.30 9.88 -4.07
N THR A 7 -3.59 10.88 -4.58
CA THR A 7 -4.17 12.18 -4.89
C THR A 7 -4.84 12.17 -6.26
N ILE A 8 -6.14 12.39 -6.31
CA ILE A 8 -6.89 12.53 -7.57
C ILE A 8 -6.66 13.95 -8.09
N ARG A 9 -5.83 14.09 -9.12
CA ARG A 9 -5.31 15.40 -9.59
C ARG A 9 -6.39 16.35 -10.11
N GLY A 10 -7.41 15.80 -10.76
CA GLY A 10 -8.50 16.58 -11.35
C GLY A 10 -9.67 16.85 -10.40
N ALA A 11 -9.72 16.17 -9.26
CA ALA A 11 -10.77 16.36 -8.27
C ALA A 11 -10.38 17.44 -7.26
N TYR A 12 -11.35 18.26 -6.84
CA TYR A 12 -11.13 19.30 -5.85
C TYR A 12 -12.36 19.59 -5.02
N GLU A 13 -12.17 20.14 -3.81
CA GLU A 13 -13.24 20.72 -2.99
C GLU A 13 -13.37 22.22 -3.27
N SER A 14 -14.62 22.74 -3.24
CA SER A 14 -14.88 24.17 -3.34
C SER A 14 -14.82 24.81 -1.95
N GLU A 15 -14.55 26.13 -1.87
CA GLU A 15 -14.55 26.85 -0.58
C GLU A 15 -15.88 26.84 0.14
N GLN A 16 -16.99 26.72 -0.58
CA GLN A 16 -18.32 26.68 0.01
C GLN A 16 -18.59 25.41 0.81
N ASP A 17 -17.99 24.29 0.40
CA ASP A 17 -18.17 23.00 1.09
C ASP A 17 -17.34 22.88 2.36
N LYS A 18 -16.32 23.74 2.52
CA LYS A 18 -15.47 23.81 3.72
C LYS A 18 -16.19 24.32 4.97
N ARG A 19 -17.21 25.13 4.81
CA ARG A 19 -17.98 25.66 5.97
C ARG A 19 -18.59 24.56 6.82
N HIS A 20 -18.70 23.35 6.30
CA HIS A 20 -19.21 22.17 6.97
C HIS A 20 -18.13 21.22 7.51
N ARG A 21 -16.83 21.41 7.16
CA ARG A 21 -15.70 20.63 7.69
C ARG A 21 -14.79 21.52 8.53
N LYS A 22 -14.33 20.98 9.65
CA LYS A 22 -13.52 21.68 10.66
C LYS A 22 -12.26 22.34 10.08
N GLN A 23 -11.99 23.53 10.59
CA GLN A 23 -10.91 24.47 10.30
C GLN A 23 -9.50 23.85 10.17
N GLY A 24 -8.70 24.36 9.23
CA GLY A 24 -7.26 24.32 9.33
C GLY A 24 -6.44 24.12 8.05
N VAL A 25 -7.03 23.80 6.91
CA VAL A 25 -6.27 23.52 5.68
C VAL A 25 -6.33 24.68 4.70
N LEU A 26 -5.16 25.16 4.24
CA LEU A 26 -5.06 26.23 3.24
C LEU A 26 -5.23 25.66 1.81
N PRO A 27 -5.87 26.40 0.88
CA PRO A 27 -5.95 26.02 -0.52
C PRO A 27 -4.55 25.99 -1.17
N ASP A 28 -4.40 25.16 -2.21
CA ASP A 28 -3.23 25.22 -3.08
C ASP A 28 -3.05 26.68 -3.56
N SER A 29 -1.90 27.25 -3.27
CA SER A 29 -1.55 28.67 -3.52
C SER A 29 -1.74 29.10 -4.98
N ASN A 30 -1.74 28.15 -5.95
CA ASN A 30 -1.86 28.43 -7.38
C ASN A 30 -3.29 28.36 -7.91
N THR A 31 -4.19 27.64 -7.25
CA THR A 31 -5.54 27.36 -7.81
C THR A 31 -6.69 27.68 -6.86
N GLY A 32 -6.44 27.96 -5.57
CA GLY A 32 -7.49 28.09 -4.55
C GLY A 32 -8.33 26.84 -4.33
N LYS A 33 -7.84 25.65 -4.78
CA LYS A 33 -8.57 24.39 -4.77
C LYS A 33 -7.85 23.40 -3.84
N TYR A 34 -8.62 22.57 -3.16
CA TYR A 34 -8.10 21.48 -2.33
C TYR A 34 -8.11 20.21 -3.15
N LYS A 35 -6.97 19.58 -3.28
CA LYS A 35 -6.85 18.27 -3.92
C LYS A 35 -7.47 17.21 -3.03
N LEU A 36 -8.19 16.30 -3.65
CA LEU A 36 -8.78 15.16 -2.97
C LEU A 36 -7.74 14.05 -2.88
N HIS A 37 -7.40 13.66 -1.65
CA HIS A 37 -6.50 12.55 -1.39
C HIS A 37 -7.29 11.37 -0.83
N VAL A 38 -7.25 10.22 -1.52
CA VAL A 38 -8.04 9.02 -1.20
C VAL A 38 -7.11 7.94 -0.71
N ILE A 39 -7.34 7.43 0.51
CA ILE A 39 -6.65 6.28 1.07
C ILE A 39 -7.52 5.06 0.82
N SER A 40 -6.94 4.02 0.23
CA SER A 40 -7.63 2.79 -0.15
C SER A 40 -7.03 1.59 0.57
N ALA A 41 -7.88 0.65 0.99
CA ALA A 41 -7.49 -0.68 1.42
C ALA A 41 -7.74 -1.67 0.28
N PHE A 42 -6.71 -2.40 -0.13
CA PHE A 42 -6.74 -3.30 -1.27
C PHE A 42 -6.34 -4.72 -0.87
N ALA A 43 -7.24 -5.69 -1.06
CA ALA A 43 -6.94 -7.10 -0.89
C ALA A 43 -6.14 -7.58 -2.11
N THR A 44 -4.83 -7.68 -1.97
CA THR A 44 -3.90 -7.97 -3.06
C THR A 44 -4.17 -9.34 -3.70
N GLU A 45 -4.41 -10.37 -2.89
CA GLU A 45 -4.71 -11.72 -3.37
C GLU A 45 -6.03 -11.81 -4.15
N LEU A 46 -7.03 -11.00 -3.79
CA LEU A 46 -8.34 -10.98 -4.43
C LEU A 46 -8.43 -9.94 -5.56
N GLY A 47 -7.52 -8.98 -5.59
CA GLY A 47 -7.54 -7.88 -6.55
C GLY A 47 -8.71 -6.90 -6.36
N ILE A 48 -9.26 -6.78 -5.14
CA ILE A 48 -10.44 -5.95 -4.83
C ILE A 48 -10.12 -4.84 -3.84
N SER A 49 -10.78 -3.69 -3.99
CA SER A 49 -10.76 -2.62 -2.99
C SER A 49 -11.80 -2.90 -1.91
N LEU A 50 -11.35 -3.01 -0.66
CA LEU A 50 -12.21 -3.31 0.50
C LEU A 50 -12.89 -2.07 1.05
N GLY A 51 -12.28 -0.89 0.88
CA GLY A 51 -12.79 0.36 1.38
C GLY A 51 -11.89 1.53 1.02
N GLN A 52 -12.41 2.73 1.22
CA GLN A 52 -11.65 3.97 1.06
C GLN A 52 -12.15 5.04 2.01
N LEU A 53 -11.23 5.90 2.41
CA LEU A 53 -11.52 7.18 3.07
C LEU A 53 -10.78 8.29 2.34
N CYS A 54 -11.19 9.52 2.56
CA CYS A 54 -10.51 10.66 1.97
C CYS A 54 -9.96 11.61 3.03
N THR A 55 -8.86 12.25 2.67
CA THR A 55 -8.31 13.39 3.40
C THR A 55 -8.00 14.52 2.43
N GLN A 56 -7.82 15.72 2.94
CA GLN A 56 -7.48 16.89 2.12
C GLN A 56 -5.99 16.97 1.81
N GLU A 57 -5.14 16.33 2.62
CA GLU A 57 -3.69 16.36 2.50
C GLU A 57 -3.09 15.00 2.73
N LYS A 58 -2.00 14.72 2.03
CA LYS A 58 -1.24 13.49 2.16
C LYS A 58 -0.71 13.29 3.60
N GLU A 59 -0.35 14.35 4.29
CA GLU A 59 0.17 14.32 5.67
C GLU A 59 -0.87 13.82 6.68
N ASN A 60 -2.15 13.87 6.34
CA ASN A 60 -3.24 13.39 7.18
C ASN A 60 -3.53 11.87 7.03
N GLU A 61 -2.80 11.15 6.19
CA GLU A 61 -2.95 9.69 6.05
C GLU A 61 -2.83 8.97 7.40
N ILE A 62 -1.88 9.40 8.24
CA ILE A 62 -1.62 8.81 9.57
C ILE A 62 -2.86 8.83 10.46
N VAL A 63 -3.72 9.85 10.31
CA VAL A 63 -4.95 10.00 11.09
C VAL A 63 -6.07 9.15 10.51
N VAL A 64 -6.16 9.06 9.19
CA VAL A 64 -7.26 8.41 8.47
C VAL A 64 -7.08 6.88 8.39
N ILE A 65 -5.84 6.39 8.33
CA ILE A 65 -5.58 4.93 8.26
C ILE A 65 -6.21 4.17 9.44
N PRO A 66 -6.09 4.61 10.71
CA PRO A 66 -6.77 3.95 11.83
C PRO A 66 -8.31 3.91 11.69
N GLU A 67 -8.91 4.95 11.13
CA GLU A 67 -10.37 5.00 10.87
C GLU A 67 -10.75 4.00 9.76
N LEU A 68 -9.94 3.90 8.70
CA LEU A 68 -10.14 2.92 7.64
C LEU A 68 -10.04 1.50 8.17
N LEU A 69 -9.06 1.21 9.04
CA LEU A 69 -8.91 -0.10 9.67
C LEU A 69 -10.09 -0.47 10.56
N ASP A 70 -10.76 0.50 11.21
CA ASP A 70 -11.97 0.27 12.01
C ASP A 70 -13.18 -0.17 11.17
N MET A 71 -13.19 0.18 9.90
CA MET A 71 -14.28 -0.19 8.99
C MET A 71 -14.12 -1.61 8.43
N LEU A 72 -12.97 -2.26 8.65
CA LEU A 72 -12.60 -3.53 8.03
C LEU A 72 -12.49 -4.65 9.06
N CYS A 73 -12.86 -5.86 8.66
CA CYS A 73 -12.48 -7.06 9.39
C CYS A 73 -11.06 -7.46 8.95
N ILE A 74 -10.06 -7.14 9.77
CA ILE A 74 -8.64 -7.38 9.47
C ILE A 74 -8.07 -8.60 10.20
N LYS A 75 -8.92 -9.37 10.88
CA LYS A 75 -8.52 -10.60 11.55
C LYS A 75 -7.82 -11.56 10.57
N ASP A 76 -6.70 -12.12 11.01
CA ASP A 76 -5.85 -13.03 10.23
C ASP A 76 -5.30 -12.42 8.91
N CYS A 77 -5.38 -11.09 8.75
CA CYS A 77 -4.84 -10.38 7.60
C CYS A 77 -3.47 -9.77 7.89
N ILE A 78 -2.59 -9.76 6.89
CA ILE A 78 -1.33 -9.02 6.94
C ILE A 78 -1.57 -7.63 6.33
N ILE A 79 -1.31 -6.60 7.11
CA ILE A 79 -1.44 -5.20 6.70
C ILE A 79 -0.08 -4.67 6.28
N THR A 80 0.01 -4.21 5.04
CA THR A 80 1.19 -3.50 4.53
C THR A 80 0.83 -2.06 4.22
N ILE A 81 1.68 -1.14 4.65
CA ILE A 81 1.50 0.30 4.45
C ILE A 81 2.83 0.88 4.01
N ASP A 82 2.81 1.98 3.25
CA ASP A 82 4.02 2.71 2.91
C ASP A 82 4.73 3.25 4.18
N ALA A 83 5.92 3.82 4.01
CA ALA A 83 6.72 4.27 5.15
C ALA A 83 6.04 5.37 5.97
N LEU A 84 5.16 6.21 5.41
CA LEU A 84 4.43 7.22 6.18
C LEU A 84 3.52 6.57 7.23
N GLY A 85 2.92 5.43 6.88
CA GLY A 85 2.10 4.63 7.78
C GLY A 85 2.88 3.80 8.82
N CYS A 86 4.21 3.84 8.82
CA CYS A 86 5.02 3.22 9.88
C CYS A 86 4.91 4.02 11.18
N GLN A 87 3.77 3.85 11.87
CA GLN A 87 3.39 4.55 13.09
C GLN A 87 2.96 3.56 14.18
N ARG A 88 3.27 3.87 15.44
CA ARG A 88 2.96 3.01 16.60
C ARG A 88 1.47 2.83 16.80
N THR A 89 0.70 3.90 16.64
CA THR A 89 -0.76 3.89 16.76
C THR A 89 -1.39 2.96 15.72
N ILE A 90 -0.83 2.90 14.52
CA ILE A 90 -1.31 2.01 13.45
C ILE A 90 -0.95 0.57 13.79
N ALA A 91 0.29 0.29 14.27
CA ALA A 91 0.67 -1.05 14.73
C ALA A 91 -0.25 -1.56 15.85
N GLU A 92 -0.54 -0.72 16.86
CA GLU A 92 -1.48 -1.04 17.94
C GLU A 92 -2.89 -1.35 17.41
N LYS A 93 -3.34 -0.57 16.42
CA LYS A 93 -4.64 -0.75 15.80
C LYS A 93 -4.76 -2.07 15.05
N VAL A 94 -3.74 -2.42 14.26
CA VAL A 94 -3.68 -3.70 13.53
C VAL A 94 -3.73 -4.87 14.50
N ILE A 95 -2.88 -4.87 15.53
CA ILE A 95 -2.85 -5.94 16.53
C ILE A 95 -4.15 -6.04 17.33
N LYS A 96 -4.79 -4.90 17.66
CA LYS A 96 -6.10 -4.91 18.31
C LYS A 96 -7.20 -5.52 17.43
N GLY A 97 -7.09 -5.38 16.11
CA GLY A 97 -7.98 -6.00 15.14
C GLY A 97 -7.64 -7.47 14.81
N GLU A 98 -6.76 -8.11 15.59
CA GLU A 98 -6.30 -9.50 15.42
C GLU A 98 -5.59 -9.73 14.05
N GLY A 99 -5.03 -8.67 13.45
CA GLY A 99 -4.22 -8.73 12.24
C GLY A 99 -2.73 -8.64 12.52
N ASP A 100 -1.93 -8.85 11.49
CA ASP A 100 -0.48 -8.69 11.49
C ASP A 100 -0.03 -7.53 10.63
N TYR A 101 1.18 -7.01 10.86
CA TYR A 101 1.73 -5.94 10.06
C TYR A 101 3.13 -6.26 9.51
N ILE A 102 3.42 -5.69 8.34
CA ILE A 102 4.77 -5.52 7.80
C ILE A 102 4.92 -4.06 7.43
N PHE A 103 5.73 -3.31 8.17
CA PHE A 103 5.94 -1.88 7.94
C PHE A 103 7.35 -1.62 7.44
N ILE A 104 7.45 -0.91 6.32
CA ILE A 104 8.72 -0.42 5.80
C ILE A 104 9.17 0.78 6.62
N VAL A 105 10.40 0.74 7.11
CA VAL A 105 11.01 1.78 7.95
C VAL A 105 11.90 2.67 7.08
N LYS A 106 11.57 3.95 6.99
CA LYS A 106 12.34 4.97 6.25
C LYS A 106 12.73 6.13 7.16
N ASP A 107 13.04 7.26 6.56
CA ASP A 107 13.58 8.46 7.24
C ASP A 107 12.56 9.17 8.15
N ASN A 108 11.28 8.79 8.12
CA ASN A 108 10.29 9.22 9.12
C ASN A 108 10.48 8.55 10.49
N GLN A 109 11.25 7.46 10.56
CA GLN A 109 11.65 6.76 11.79
C GLN A 109 13.18 6.55 11.81
N PRO A 110 14.00 7.62 11.80
CA PRO A 110 15.43 7.52 11.50
C PRO A 110 16.20 6.67 12.52
N LYS A 111 15.90 6.81 13.81
CA LYS A 111 16.54 6.00 14.87
C LYS A 111 16.19 4.51 14.75
N LEU A 112 14.93 4.18 14.42
CA LEU A 112 14.52 2.79 14.23
C LEU A 112 15.21 2.21 12.98
N LYS A 113 15.27 2.96 11.89
CA LYS A 113 15.94 2.55 10.65
C LYS A 113 17.42 2.25 10.89
N GLU A 114 18.12 3.14 11.57
CA GLU A 114 19.55 2.98 11.89
C GLU A 114 19.80 1.71 12.73
N ILE A 115 19.00 1.49 13.78
CA ILE A 115 19.12 0.33 14.65
C ILE A 115 18.81 -0.96 13.88
N VAL A 116 17.70 -1.01 13.15
CA VAL A 116 17.32 -2.18 12.35
C VAL A 116 18.42 -2.52 11.34
N LEU A 117 18.94 -1.53 10.62
CA LEU A 117 19.98 -1.74 9.61
C LEU A 117 21.28 -2.25 10.25
N SER A 118 21.80 -1.53 11.25
CA SER A 118 23.10 -1.85 11.89
C SER A 118 23.08 -3.21 12.59
N VAL A 119 21.99 -3.53 13.29
CA VAL A 119 21.83 -4.82 13.96
C VAL A 119 21.77 -5.96 12.95
N THR A 120 20.92 -5.81 11.91
CA THR A 120 20.78 -6.85 10.87
C THR A 120 22.09 -7.07 10.13
N GLU A 121 22.81 -6.02 9.73
CA GLU A 121 24.13 -6.13 9.09
C GLU A 121 25.16 -6.80 10.00
N SER A 122 25.16 -6.47 11.28
CA SER A 122 26.05 -7.12 12.26
C SER A 122 25.77 -8.63 12.40
N ILE A 123 24.47 -9.02 12.41
CA ILE A 123 24.07 -10.43 12.47
C ILE A 123 24.50 -11.17 11.21
N VAL A 124 24.23 -10.58 10.02
CA VAL A 124 24.53 -11.19 8.72
C VAL A 124 26.06 -11.33 8.50
N SER A 125 26.83 -10.28 8.85
CA SER A 125 28.28 -10.27 8.59
C SER A 125 29.09 -11.14 9.53
N LYS A 126 28.67 -11.28 10.80
CA LYS A 126 29.43 -11.99 11.82
C LYS A 126 29.12 -13.49 11.92
N GLY A 127 28.11 -13.97 11.17
CA GLY A 127 27.68 -15.36 11.25
C GLY A 127 27.33 -15.78 12.68
N THR A 128 26.71 -14.86 13.44
CA THR A 128 26.39 -15.08 14.86
C THR A 128 25.45 -16.28 15.02
N THR A 129 25.45 -16.89 16.20
CA THR A 129 24.54 -17.99 16.58
C THR A 129 23.07 -17.58 16.59
N VAL A 130 22.78 -16.29 16.39
CA VAL A 130 21.43 -15.74 16.25
C VAL A 130 20.85 -16.23 14.93
N ARG A 131 19.75 -16.93 15.00
CA ARG A 131 19.03 -17.40 13.82
C ARG A 131 18.42 -16.20 13.10
N PHE A 132 18.74 -16.07 11.84
CA PHE A 132 17.99 -15.26 10.90
C PHE A 132 17.54 -16.15 9.75
N ASP A 133 16.40 -15.83 9.19
CA ASP A 133 15.91 -16.45 7.97
C ASP A 133 16.35 -15.62 6.77
N LYS A 134 16.67 -16.27 5.65
CA LYS A 134 17.10 -15.64 4.40
C LYS A 134 16.32 -16.24 3.25
N TYR A 135 15.76 -15.37 2.42
CA TYR A 135 15.12 -15.77 1.16
C TYR A 135 15.54 -14.86 0.01
N GLU A 136 15.75 -15.46 -1.18
CA GLU A 136 16.27 -14.74 -2.33
C GLU A 136 15.45 -15.06 -3.58
N THR A 137 15.23 -14.04 -4.41
CA THR A 137 14.56 -14.17 -5.72
C THR A 137 15.37 -13.48 -6.79
N HIS A 138 15.36 -14.06 -8.00
CA HIS A 138 15.98 -13.52 -9.20
C HIS A 138 14.92 -13.37 -10.29
N GLU A 139 14.89 -12.24 -10.94
CA GLU A 139 13.97 -11.94 -12.04
C GLU A 139 14.74 -11.31 -13.20
N GLU A 140 14.50 -11.84 -14.39
CA GLU A 140 15.03 -11.30 -15.64
C GLU A 140 13.87 -10.82 -16.51
N GLY A 141 13.94 -9.58 -17.00
CA GLY A 141 12.92 -9.04 -17.87
C GLY A 141 13.16 -7.60 -18.26
N HIS A 142 12.61 -7.21 -19.39
CA HIS A 142 12.66 -5.82 -19.88
C HIS A 142 14.08 -5.21 -19.92
N GLY A 143 15.11 -6.02 -20.25
CA GLY A 143 16.50 -5.58 -20.32
C GLY A 143 17.16 -5.28 -18.98
N ARG A 144 16.67 -5.86 -17.90
CA ARG A 144 17.20 -5.72 -16.53
C ARG A 144 17.19 -7.06 -15.80
N ASN A 145 18.15 -7.25 -14.91
CA ASN A 145 18.19 -8.34 -13.96
C ASN A 145 18.03 -7.78 -12.57
N GLU A 146 17.06 -8.31 -11.84
CA GLU A 146 16.77 -7.90 -10.47
C GLU A 146 16.96 -9.08 -9.52
N SER A 147 17.75 -8.87 -8.46
CA SER A 147 17.89 -9.82 -7.34
C SER A 147 17.35 -9.16 -6.09
N ARG A 148 16.59 -9.90 -5.31
CA ARG A 148 16.05 -9.44 -4.03
C ARG A 148 16.36 -10.44 -2.97
N ILE A 149 16.99 -9.97 -1.88
CA ILE A 149 17.36 -10.79 -0.74
C ILE A 149 16.68 -10.20 0.49
N CYS A 150 15.88 -11.00 1.19
CA CYS A 150 15.31 -10.65 2.48
C CYS A 150 16.12 -11.31 3.59
N TYR A 151 16.58 -10.52 4.53
CA TYR A 151 17.17 -10.97 5.80
C TYR A 151 16.20 -10.64 6.92
N CYS A 152 15.70 -11.68 7.61
CA CYS A 152 14.68 -11.58 8.65
C CYS A 152 15.22 -12.12 9.97
N CYS A 153 15.43 -11.24 10.95
CA CYS A 153 15.93 -11.59 12.27
C CYS A 153 14.77 -11.92 13.22
N ASN A 154 14.98 -12.93 14.08
CA ASN A 154 13.94 -13.52 14.93
C ASN A 154 14.01 -13.10 16.40
N ASP A 155 14.95 -12.26 16.79
CA ASP A 155 15.05 -11.80 18.18
C ASP A 155 14.94 -10.27 18.28
N PRO A 156 13.71 -9.73 18.47
CA PRO A 156 13.49 -8.31 18.69
C PRO A 156 14.22 -7.76 19.93
N GLY A 157 14.79 -8.60 20.78
CA GLY A 157 15.63 -8.21 21.92
C GLY A 157 16.82 -7.37 21.49
N PHE A 158 17.37 -7.61 20.31
CA PHE A 158 18.48 -6.83 19.74
C PHE A 158 18.11 -5.39 19.39
N LEU A 159 16.82 -5.08 19.20
CA LEU A 159 16.37 -3.70 18.98
C LEU A 159 16.34 -2.87 20.27
N GLY A 160 16.51 -3.52 21.44
CA GLY A 160 16.45 -2.89 22.75
C GLY A 160 15.04 -2.80 23.34
N ALA A 161 14.98 -2.72 24.67
CA ALA A 161 13.73 -2.74 25.43
C ALA A 161 12.78 -1.59 25.08
N ASP A 162 13.33 -0.40 24.81
CA ASP A 162 12.56 0.80 24.48
C ASP A 162 11.79 0.66 23.14
N ILE A 163 12.39 0.04 22.13
CA ILE A 163 11.75 -0.18 20.83
C ILE A 163 10.67 -1.23 21.00
N ARG A 164 10.98 -2.36 21.66
CA ARG A 164 10.01 -3.43 21.92
C ARG A 164 8.77 -2.94 22.67
N LYS A 165 8.96 -2.07 23.66
CA LYS A 165 7.84 -1.48 24.42
C LYS A 165 6.98 -0.56 23.56
N LYS A 166 7.60 0.13 22.59
CA LYS A 166 6.92 1.14 21.74
C LYS A 166 6.19 0.53 20.54
N TRP A 167 6.63 -0.62 20.06
CA TRP A 167 6.03 -1.28 18.89
C TRP A 167 5.28 -2.53 19.30
N LYS A 168 3.96 -2.47 19.21
CA LYS A 168 3.08 -3.55 19.69
C LYS A 168 3.36 -4.83 18.91
N ASN A 169 3.62 -5.92 19.66
CA ASN A 169 3.81 -7.28 19.14
C ASN A 169 4.89 -7.40 18.02
N ILE A 170 5.99 -6.64 18.11
CA ILE A 170 7.10 -6.83 17.18
C ILE A 170 7.74 -8.20 17.40
N GLN A 171 7.76 -9.06 16.37
CA GLN A 171 8.31 -10.43 16.39
C GLN A 171 9.52 -10.58 15.50
N SER A 172 9.56 -9.85 14.38
CA SER A 172 10.67 -9.91 13.43
C SER A 172 11.02 -8.53 12.87
N PHE A 173 12.26 -8.41 12.39
CA PHE A 173 12.79 -7.20 11.77
C PHE A 173 13.93 -7.56 10.80
N GLY A 174 14.29 -6.64 9.94
CA GLY A 174 15.39 -6.85 9.03
C GLY A 174 15.41 -5.88 7.88
N TYR A 175 16.03 -6.28 6.77
CA TYR A 175 15.98 -5.50 5.53
C TYR A 175 15.80 -6.39 4.29
N ILE A 176 15.24 -5.79 3.27
CA ILE A 176 15.19 -6.34 1.91
C ILE A 176 16.22 -5.58 1.09
N GLU A 177 17.20 -6.31 0.55
CA GLU A 177 18.19 -5.79 -0.37
C GLU A 177 17.73 -6.03 -1.80
N ASN A 178 17.57 -4.94 -2.56
CA ASN A 178 17.20 -4.98 -3.97
C ASN A 178 18.41 -4.60 -4.80
N THR A 179 18.94 -5.52 -5.58
CA THR A 179 20.01 -5.28 -6.56
C THR A 179 19.39 -5.25 -7.95
N ARG A 180 19.59 -4.16 -8.66
CA ARG A 180 19.11 -3.98 -10.03
C ARG A 180 20.27 -3.73 -10.97
N ASN A 181 20.46 -4.63 -11.93
CA ASN A 181 21.44 -4.52 -12.99
C ASN A 181 20.76 -4.08 -14.29
N THR A 182 21.23 -2.98 -14.85
CA THR A 182 20.77 -2.41 -16.13
C THR A 182 21.98 -2.09 -17.02
N ASN A 183 21.74 -1.78 -18.28
CA ASN A 183 22.79 -1.30 -19.19
C ASN A 183 23.48 0.01 -18.71
N LYS A 184 22.87 0.72 -17.74
CA LYS A 184 23.40 1.96 -17.16
C LYS A 184 24.19 1.74 -15.87
N GLY A 185 24.25 0.51 -15.37
CA GLY A 185 24.96 0.14 -14.15
C GLY A 185 24.11 -0.62 -13.13
N THR A 186 24.74 -0.93 -12.01
CA THR A 186 24.14 -1.66 -10.88
C THR A 186 23.73 -0.67 -9.79
N THR A 187 22.52 -0.82 -9.28
CA THR A 187 22.02 -0.10 -8.10
C THR A 187 21.65 -1.11 -7.01
N VAL A 188 22.00 -0.78 -5.76
CA VAL A 188 21.63 -1.57 -4.58
C VAL A 188 20.85 -0.68 -3.62
N GLU A 189 19.68 -1.13 -3.20
CA GLU A 189 18.82 -0.45 -2.23
C GLU A 189 18.49 -1.38 -1.09
N LYS A 190 18.62 -0.92 0.17
CA LYS A 190 18.20 -1.65 1.36
C LYS A 190 16.97 -0.99 1.95
N ARG A 191 15.90 -1.77 2.13
CA ARG A 191 14.64 -1.34 2.73
C ARG A 191 14.44 -2.05 4.05
N CYS A 192 14.61 -1.33 5.16
CA CYS A 192 14.39 -1.85 6.50
C CYS A 192 12.89 -2.10 6.74
N PHE A 193 12.58 -3.12 7.53
CA PHE A 193 11.21 -3.43 7.95
C PHE A 193 11.15 -3.87 9.41
N ILE A 194 9.97 -3.75 9.99
CA ILE A 194 9.55 -4.37 11.25
C ILE A 194 8.23 -5.11 11.01
N SER A 195 8.02 -6.20 11.74
CA SER A 195 6.80 -7.01 11.57
C SER A 195 6.35 -7.65 12.89
N SER A 196 5.03 -7.88 12.99
CA SER A 196 4.45 -8.72 14.05
C SER A 196 4.43 -10.20 13.69
N LEU A 197 4.77 -10.57 12.46
CA LEU A 197 4.89 -11.95 12.03
C LEU A 197 6.14 -12.59 12.64
N GLU A 198 6.04 -13.90 12.93
CA GLU A 198 7.21 -14.73 13.14
C GLU A 198 8.17 -14.62 11.95
N PRO A 199 9.48 -14.84 12.17
CA PRO A 199 10.47 -14.67 11.13
C PRO A 199 10.29 -15.68 9.99
N ASP A 200 9.90 -15.15 8.83
CA ASP A 200 9.71 -15.86 7.57
C ASP A 200 10.09 -14.92 6.44
N ALA A 201 11.32 -15.03 5.96
CA ALA A 201 11.87 -14.13 4.94
C ALA A 201 11.12 -14.23 3.60
N GLN A 202 10.61 -15.42 3.26
CA GLN A 202 9.82 -15.63 2.05
C GLN A 202 8.47 -14.89 2.14
N LYS A 203 7.76 -15.04 3.25
CA LYS A 203 6.48 -14.39 3.50
C LYS A 203 6.63 -12.86 3.56
N ILE A 204 7.67 -12.37 4.24
CA ILE A 204 7.99 -10.93 4.30
C ILE A 204 8.26 -10.37 2.89
N LEU A 205 9.14 -11.03 2.11
CA LEU A 205 9.47 -10.57 0.76
C LEU A 205 8.25 -10.57 -0.15
N LYS A 206 7.45 -11.66 -0.13
CA LYS A 206 6.21 -11.78 -0.90
C LYS A 206 5.26 -10.62 -0.60
N ASN A 207 4.89 -10.41 0.67
CA ASN A 207 3.92 -9.39 1.05
C ASN A 207 4.45 -7.96 0.83
N SER A 208 5.76 -7.73 1.00
CA SER A 208 6.36 -6.42 0.68
C SER A 208 6.31 -6.10 -0.81
N ARG A 209 6.36 -7.12 -1.69
CA ARG A 209 6.19 -6.95 -3.13
C ARG A 209 4.73 -6.75 -3.51
N GLU A 210 3.85 -7.54 -2.94
CA GLU A 210 2.42 -7.46 -3.16
C GLU A 210 1.84 -6.10 -2.71
N HIS A 211 2.51 -5.38 -1.82
CA HIS A 211 2.12 -4.01 -1.51
C HIS A 211 2.06 -3.12 -2.75
N TRP A 212 2.98 -3.30 -3.72
CA TRP A 212 3.00 -2.53 -4.97
C TRP A 212 1.83 -2.85 -5.92
N GLU A 213 1.09 -3.92 -5.65
CA GLU A 213 -0.07 -4.25 -6.46
C GLU A 213 -1.20 -3.22 -6.30
N ILE A 214 -1.29 -2.54 -5.16
CA ILE A 214 -2.25 -1.44 -5.01
C ILE A 214 -1.95 -0.30 -6.00
N GLU A 215 -0.67 0.01 -6.26
CA GLU A 215 -0.30 1.00 -7.25
C GLU A 215 -0.59 0.51 -8.68
N ASN A 216 -0.17 -0.71 -9.01
CA ASN A 216 -0.26 -1.26 -10.37
C ASN A 216 -1.67 -1.75 -10.73
N ASN A 217 -2.32 -2.45 -9.80
CA ASN A 217 -3.59 -3.12 -10.04
C ASN A 217 -4.81 -2.28 -9.62
N LEU A 218 -4.61 -1.21 -8.85
CA LEU A 218 -5.69 -0.30 -8.49
C LEU A 218 -5.44 1.11 -9.05
N HIS A 219 -4.47 1.84 -8.54
CA HIS A 219 -4.29 3.26 -8.85
C HIS A 219 -4.01 3.51 -10.33
N TRP A 220 -3.04 2.80 -10.90
CA TRP A 220 -2.72 2.91 -12.33
C TRP A 220 -3.90 2.48 -13.22
N GLN A 221 -4.62 1.43 -12.86
CA GLN A 221 -5.78 0.96 -13.61
C GLN A 221 -6.92 2.00 -13.62
N LEU A 222 -7.16 2.67 -12.49
CA LEU A 222 -8.15 3.74 -12.41
C LEU A 222 -7.76 4.94 -13.28
N ASP A 223 -6.47 5.25 -13.37
CA ASP A 223 -6.01 6.35 -14.23
C ASP A 223 -6.09 6.01 -15.70
N VAL A 224 -5.61 4.84 -16.11
CA VAL A 224 -5.55 4.46 -17.53
C VAL A 224 -6.94 4.10 -18.07
N ASN A 225 -7.73 3.33 -17.31
CA ASN A 225 -9.02 2.83 -17.81
C ASN A 225 -10.20 3.75 -17.49
N PHE A 226 -10.18 4.53 -16.42
CA PHE A 226 -11.29 5.38 -15.99
C PHE A 226 -10.95 6.87 -16.01
N HIS A 227 -9.72 7.24 -16.35
CA HIS A 227 -9.24 8.62 -16.39
C HIS A 227 -9.48 9.37 -15.07
N GLU A 228 -9.26 8.71 -13.94
CA GLU A 228 -9.57 9.24 -12.62
C GLU A 228 -8.84 10.57 -12.36
N ASP A 229 -7.57 10.66 -12.73
CA ASP A 229 -6.76 11.89 -12.59
C ASP A 229 -7.23 13.05 -13.50
N ASN A 230 -7.95 12.76 -14.57
CA ASN A 230 -8.50 13.76 -15.49
C ASN A 230 -9.95 14.13 -15.15
N THR A 231 -10.51 13.61 -14.07
CA THR A 231 -11.90 13.93 -13.68
C THR A 231 -12.04 15.42 -13.33
N ARG A 232 -13.17 15.99 -13.69
CA ARG A 232 -13.56 17.36 -13.26
C ARG A 232 -14.62 17.34 -12.16
N ARG A 233 -14.83 16.18 -11.54
CA ARG A 233 -15.80 16.01 -10.45
C ARG A 233 -15.31 16.66 -9.17
N ARG A 234 -16.25 17.06 -8.32
CA ARG A 234 -15.94 17.78 -7.07
C ARG A 234 -16.49 17.01 -5.87
N ASN A 235 -15.84 17.16 -4.74
CA ASN A 235 -16.36 16.74 -3.44
C ASN A 235 -16.85 15.28 -3.42
N ILE A 236 -18.01 15.04 -2.82
CA ILE A 236 -18.66 13.73 -2.70
C ILE A 236 -18.84 13.04 -4.06
N SER A 237 -19.10 13.81 -5.14
CA SER A 237 -19.29 13.21 -6.46
C SER A 237 -18.00 12.58 -7.01
N ALA A 238 -16.84 13.13 -6.67
CA ALA A 238 -15.55 12.54 -7.04
C ALA A 238 -15.28 11.25 -6.23
N LEU A 239 -15.60 11.25 -4.93
CA LEU A 239 -15.48 10.08 -4.07
C LEU A 239 -16.40 8.94 -4.51
N ASN A 240 -17.66 9.24 -4.75
CA ASN A 240 -18.63 8.25 -5.20
C ASN A 240 -18.23 7.67 -6.56
N PHE A 241 -17.71 8.51 -7.46
CA PHE A 241 -17.19 8.02 -8.73
C PHE A 241 -15.99 7.10 -8.55
N SER A 242 -15.06 7.43 -7.65
CA SER A 242 -13.92 6.58 -7.33
C SER A 242 -14.37 5.19 -6.83
N VAL A 243 -15.40 5.14 -5.95
CA VAL A 243 -15.99 3.86 -5.50
C VAL A 243 -16.58 3.08 -6.67
N LEU A 244 -17.42 3.73 -7.50
CA LEU A 244 -18.05 3.07 -8.64
C LEU A 244 -17.01 2.58 -9.66
N ALA A 245 -15.96 3.36 -9.91
CA ALA A 245 -14.87 2.96 -10.80
C ALA A 245 -14.11 1.73 -10.28
N LYS A 246 -13.90 1.62 -8.95
CA LYS A 246 -13.30 0.45 -8.32
C LYS A 246 -14.17 -0.79 -8.46
N ILE A 247 -15.49 -0.67 -8.25
CA ILE A 247 -16.44 -1.77 -8.47
C ILE A 247 -16.41 -2.20 -9.93
N ALA A 248 -16.54 -1.25 -10.87
CA ALA A 248 -16.49 -1.53 -12.30
C ALA A 248 -15.17 -2.19 -12.71
N LEU A 249 -14.04 -1.75 -12.14
CA LEU A 249 -12.73 -2.36 -12.42
C LEU A 249 -12.69 -3.85 -12.04
N VAL A 250 -13.22 -4.21 -10.87
CA VAL A 250 -13.29 -5.61 -10.41
C VAL A 250 -14.19 -6.42 -11.34
N THR A 251 -15.39 -5.93 -11.65
CA THR A 251 -16.35 -6.59 -12.55
C THR A 251 -15.74 -6.84 -13.95
N LEU A 252 -15.06 -5.84 -14.53
CA LEU A 252 -14.38 -5.98 -15.81
C LEU A 252 -13.21 -6.95 -15.77
N ARG A 253 -12.49 -7.01 -14.64
CA ARG A 253 -11.35 -7.91 -14.46
C ARG A 253 -11.78 -9.36 -14.34
N ASN A 254 -12.85 -9.63 -13.61
CA ASN A 254 -13.38 -10.98 -13.38
C ASN A 254 -14.00 -11.60 -14.64
N ASN A 255 -14.44 -10.79 -15.59
CA ASN A 255 -14.94 -11.30 -16.87
C ASN A 255 -13.86 -12.06 -17.64
N LYS A 256 -14.19 -13.29 -18.06
CA LYS A 256 -13.28 -14.27 -18.66
C LYS A 256 -12.87 -13.98 -20.11
N ARG A 257 -13.50 -13.01 -20.77
CA ARG A 257 -13.13 -12.67 -22.16
C ARG A 257 -11.73 -12.10 -22.21
N GLU A 258 -10.89 -12.60 -23.08
CA GLU A 258 -9.51 -12.14 -23.31
C GLU A 258 -9.48 -10.80 -24.07
N ILE A 259 -10.07 -9.78 -23.48
CA ILE A 259 -10.17 -8.44 -24.03
C ILE A 259 -9.55 -7.47 -23.00
N PRO A 260 -8.72 -6.49 -23.40
CA PRO A 260 -8.20 -5.47 -22.50
C PRO A 260 -9.30 -4.71 -21.76
N ILE A 261 -9.05 -4.37 -20.48
CA ILE A 261 -10.05 -3.74 -19.59
C ILE A 261 -10.66 -2.47 -20.21
N ASN A 262 -9.83 -1.62 -20.82
CA ASN A 262 -10.32 -0.42 -21.51
C ASN A 262 -11.33 -0.72 -22.62
N ARG A 263 -11.11 -1.79 -23.40
CA ARG A 263 -12.04 -2.24 -24.42
C ARG A 263 -13.31 -2.85 -23.83
N LYS A 264 -13.20 -3.70 -22.81
CA LYS A 264 -14.37 -4.22 -22.08
C LYS A 264 -15.25 -3.08 -21.59
N ARG A 265 -14.65 -2.04 -20.98
CA ARG A 265 -15.37 -0.85 -20.53
C ARG A 265 -16.13 -0.13 -21.66
N LEU A 266 -15.48 0.01 -22.82
CA LEU A 266 -16.13 0.64 -23.98
C LEU A 266 -17.28 -0.22 -24.50
N ILE A 267 -17.08 -1.52 -24.70
CA ILE A 267 -18.12 -2.45 -25.17
C ILE A 267 -19.33 -2.41 -24.22
N ALA A 268 -19.13 -2.46 -22.91
CA ALA A 268 -20.21 -2.37 -21.93
C ALA A 268 -21.02 -1.05 -22.03
N GLY A 269 -20.46 -0.01 -22.66
CA GLY A 269 -21.15 1.26 -22.85
C GLY A 269 -22.13 1.30 -24.05
N TRP A 270 -22.05 0.33 -24.98
CA TRP A 270 -22.92 0.28 -26.17
C TRP A 270 -23.54 -1.09 -26.43
N ASP A 271 -23.11 -2.14 -25.75
CA ASP A 271 -23.61 -3.52 -25.86
C ASP A 271 -24.27 -3.94 -24.54
N ASN A 272 -25.59 -3.95 -24.53
CA ASN A 272 -26.36 -4.31 -23.34
C ASN A 272 -26.23 -5.79 -23.00
N GLU A 273 -26.03 -6.70 -23.97
CA GLU A 273 -25.86 -8.12 -23.71
C GLU A 273 -24.55 -8.35 -22.98
N PHE A 274 -23.47 -7.69 -23.44
CA PHE A 274 -22.20 -7.74 -22.74
C PHE A 274 -22.27 -7.07 -21.35
N LEU A 275 -23.00 -5.98 -21.20
CA LEU A 275 -23.21 -5.35 -19.90
C LEU A 275 -23.92 -6.31 -18.92
N TRP A 276 -24.94 -7.00 -19.37
CA TRP A 276 -25.62 -8.03 -18.56
C TRP A 276 -24.72 -9.21 -18.23
N GLU A 277 -23.90 -9.68 -19.17
CA GLU A 277 -22.88 -10.69 -18.91
C GLU A 277 -21.94 -10.28 -17.77
N LEU A 278 -21.47 -9.02 -17.78
CA LEU A 278 -20.59 -8.51 -16.72
C LEU A 278 -21.25 -8.46 -15.35
N ILE A 279 -22.56 -8.13 -15.29
CA ILE A 279 -23.28 -7.95 -14.02
C ILE A 279 -23.77 -9.30 -13.46
N LEU A 280 -24.22 -10.21 -14.31
CA LEU A 280 -24.88 -11.44 -13.89
C LEU A 280 -23.95 -12.67 -13.79
N HIS A 281 -22.74 -12.60 -14.34
CA HIS A 281 -21.83 -13.75 -14.39
C HIS A 281 -21.13 -14.04 -13.06
N ASP A 282 -21.25 -13.14 -12.08
CA ASP A 282 -20.67 -13.27 -10.74
C ASP A 282 -21.74 -13.48 -9.64
N LEU A 283 -22.99 -13.75 -10.03
CA LEU A 283 -24.10 -14.21 -9.17
C LEU A 283 -24.37 -15.70 -9.44
#